data_ea965016285b88f5c8af5702966182b2
#
_entry.id   ea965016285b88f5c8af5702966182b2
#
_cell.length_a   1.000
_cell.length_b   1.000
_cell.length_c   1.000
_cell.angle_alpha   90.00
_cell.angle_beta   90.00
_cell.angle_gamma   90.00
#
_symmetry.space_group_name_H-M   'P 1'
#
loop_
_entity.id
_entity.type
_entity.pdbx_description
1 polymer ?
#
loop_
_entity_poly.entity_id
_entity_poly.type
_entity_poly.pdbx_seq_one_letter_code
_entity_poly.pdbx_strand_id
1 'polypeptide(L)'
;MNFVFISPHFPENYWNFCDRLRANGVNVLGIGDAPYETLPALLKSALTEYYRVDNMENYDEMLRAMGFFTFKYGKIDWVESNNEYWLEQDARLRTDFNITTGIKSAEIEKFKRKSVMKTYYQKAGIPTARWCVTADVTEAQAFAKTVGWPVIAKPDNGVGANGTHKFKNKTELNKFFQQEGPSAANYILEEFVDGEIVTFDGVADANAEPIYAASHVTPDSIMEIAHGKKPMWYYVAPEISPELRKMGEAALKAFGAKSRFFHLEFFRLKTAKPSLGNAGDILGLEVNMRPAGGYTVDMLNYAGGLDLYQIWADMVAFGAAHHPLARYHRYCCCAGRHDELRYRMPHEELLKKYRSCLNAAPRLPEVLAREMGDQLYIASFEDEAAMQAFRRDALARPRE
;
A
#
# COMPACT_ATOMS: atom_id res chain seq x y z
N MET A 1 17.67 -16.84 -14.35
CA MET A 1 17.31 -15.48 -13.93
C MET A 1 17.75 -15.29 -12.49
N ASN A 2 18.51 -14.22 -12.18
CA ASN A 2 18.94 -13.86 -10.83
C ASN A 2 18.08 -12.71 -10.32
N PHE A 3 17.36 -12.94 -9.25
CA PHE A 3 16.48 -11.97 -8.60
C PHE A 3 17.04 -11.62 -7.21
N VAL A 4 17.29 -10.35 -6.95
CA VAL A 4 17.64 -9.87 -5.62
C VAL A 4 16.39 -9.34 -4.94
N PHE A 5 16.00 -9.95 -3.82
CA PHE A 5 14.89 -9.52 -2.98
C PHE A 5 15.42 -8.75 -1.76
N ILE A 6 15.02 -7.49 -1.65
CA ILE A 6 15.42 -6.59 -0.55
C ILE A 6 14.44 -6.75 0.62
N SER A 7 14.97 -6.94 1.83
CA SER A 7 14.18 -7.15 3.06
C SER A 7 13.17 -8.33 2.97
N PRO A 8 13.61 -9.55 2.61
CA PRO A 8 12.69 -10.68 2.45
C PRO A 8 12.08 -11.17 3.76
N HIS A 9 12.59 -10.72 4.91
CA HIS A 9 12.16 -11.11 6.25
C HIS A 9 11.06 -10.22 6.83
N PHE A 10 10.81 -9.07 6.22
CA PHE A 10 9.79 -8.12 6.72
C PHE A 10 9.05 -7.41 5.57
N PRO A 11 7.70 -7.38 5.59
CA PRO A 11 6.75 -8.08 6.50
C PRO A 11 6.89 -9.61 6.52
N GLU A 12 6.38 -10.25 7.59
CA GLU A 12 6.56 -11.69 7.81
C GLU A 12 6.04 -12.58 6.67
N ASN A 13 5.01 -12.14 5.92
CA ASN A 13 4.43 -12.88 4.80
C ASN A 13 5.22 -12.72 3.49
N TYR A 14 6.31 -11.93 3.45
CA TYR A 14 7.08 -11.68 2.21
C TYR A 14 7.91 -12.88 1.74
N TRP A 15 8.15 -13.88 2.62
CA TRP A 15 8.74 -15.15 2.20
C TRP A 15 7.93 -15.83 1.08
N ASN A 16 6.62 -15.58 0.99
CA ASN A 16 5.77 -16.10 -0.08
C ASN A 16 6.24 -15.65 -1.47
N PHE A 17 6.67 -14.39 -1.62
CA PHE A 17 7.23 -13.92 -2.89
C PHE A 17 8.48 -14.72 -3.28
N CYS A 18 9.39 -14.91 -2.33
CA CYS A 18 10.63 -15.67 -2.54
C CYS A 18 10.34 -17.12 -2.90
N ASP A 19 9.40 -17.77 -2.21
CA ASP A 19 9.02 -19.16 -2.42
C ASP A 19 8.43 -19.37 -3.83
N ARG A 20 7.53 -18.49 -4.28
CA ARG A 20 6.91 -18.59 -5.60
C ARG A 20 7.89 -18.28 -6.73
N LEU A 21 8.81 -17.33 -6.54
CA LEU A 21 9.91 -17.11 -7.48
C LEU A 21 10.78 -18.36 -7.62
N ARG A 22 11.16 -18.99 -6.50
CA ARG A 22 11.94 -20.22 -6.50
C ARG A 22 11.21 -21.37 -7.19
N ALA A 23 9.92 -21.53 -6.92
CA ALA A 23 9.09 -22.53 -7.59
C ALA A 23 9.07 -22.38 -9.11
N ASN A 24 9.16 -21.12 -9.61
CA ASN A 24 9.29 -20.81 -11.03
C ASN A 24 10.74 -20.94 -11.56
N GLY A 25 11.67 -21.50 -10.79
CA GLY A 25 13.05 -21.71 -11.21
C GLY A 25 13.94 -20.46 -11.19
N VAL A 26 13.49 -19.40 -10.50
CA VAL A 26 14.28 -18.17 -10.31
C VAL A 26 15.30 -18.37 -9.20
N ASN A 27 16.52 -17.86 -9.41
CA ASN A 27 17.57 -17.83 -8.40
C ASN A 27 17.33 -16.64 -7.46
N VAL A 28 16.81 -16.90 -6.26
CA VAL A 28 16.36 -15.86 -5.31
C VAL A 28 17.47 -15.55 -4.32
N LEU A 29 17.98 -14.32 -4.37
CA LEU A 29 19.08 -13.81 -3.55
C LEU A 29 18.53 -12.76 -2.58
N GLY A 30 18.59 -13.02 -1.27
CA GLY A 30 18.05 -12.10 -0.26
C GLY A 30 19.12 -11.14 0.28
N ILE A 31 18.77 -9.83 0.42
CA ILE A 31 19.57 -8.88 1.21
C ILE A 31 18.69 -8.38 2.37
N GLY A 32 19.23 -8.43 3.59
CA GLY A 32 18.54 -7.93 4.77
C GLY A 32 19.48 -7.74 5.95
N ASP A 33 18.98 -7.13 7.02
CA ASP A 33 19.75 -6.84 8.24
C ASP A 33 19.49 -7.86 9.38
N ALA A 34 18.45 -8.68 9.26
CA ALA A 34 18.20 -9.73 10.24
C ALA A 34 19.31 -10.80 10.25
N PRO A 35 19.76 -11.29 11.43
CA PRO A 35 20.68 -12.41 11.51
C PRO A 35 20.09 -13.66 10.84
N TYR A 36 20.89 -14.38 10.07
CA TYR A 36 20.42 -15.57 9.33
C TYR A 36 19.73 -16.60 10.23
N GLU A 37 20.23 -16.77 11.45
CA GLU A 37 19.72 -17.74 12.43
C GLU A 37 18.28 -17.43 12.84
N THR A 38 17.91 -16.15 12.86
CA THR A 38 16.56 -15.67 13.25
C THR A 38 15.54 -15.73 12.12
N LEU A 39 15.98 -15.92 10.87
CA LEU A 39 15.08 -16.01 9.74
C LEU A 39 14.15 -17.22 9.87
N PRO A 40 12.85 -17.09 9.50
CA PRO A 40 11.92 -18.22 9.47
C PRO A 40 12.41 -19.36 8.55
N ALA A 41 12.15 -20.60 8.93
CA ALA A 41 12.56 -21.77 8.15
C ALA A 41 12.03 -21.73 6.71
N LEU A 42 10.80 -21.24 6.51
CA LEU A 42 10.19 -21.09 5.19
C LEU A 42 10.97 -20.10 4.32
N LEU A 43 11.39 -18.97 4.88
CA LEU A 43 12.22 -18.00 4.16
C LEU A 43 13.60 -18.59 3.80
N LYS A 44 14.26 -19.25 4.76
CA LYS A 44 15.55 -19.93 4.51
C LYS A 44 15.46 -20.92 3.34
N SER A 45 14.37 -21.69 3.27
CA SER A 45 14.15 -22.65 2.18
C SER A 45 13.81 -22.00 0.84
N ALA A 46 13.25 -20.79 0.86
CA ALA A 46 12.87 -20.04 -0.34
C ALA A 46 14.04 -19.29 -0.98
N LEU A 47 15.11 -19.01 -0.22
CA LEU A 47 16.28 -18.29 -0.71
C LEU A 47 17.34 -19.26 -1.25
N THR A 48 18.03 -18.85 -2.32
CA THR A 48 19.26 -19.51 -2.78
C THR A 48 20.43 -19.10 -1.90
N GLU A 49 20.50 -17.82 -1.56
CA GLU A 49 21.50 -17.27 -0.65
C GLU A 49 20.95 -16.00 0.03
N TYR A 50 21.47 -15.73 1.22
CA TYR A 50 21.15 -14.53 1.99
C TYR A 50 22.43 -13.78 2.33
N TYR A 51 22.47 -12.50 2.00
CA TYR A 51 23.55 -11.60 2.37
C TYR A 51 23.05 -10.67 3.48
N ARG A 52 23.64 -10.77 4.67
CA ARG A 52 23.34 -9.87 5.77
C ARG A 52 24.16 -8.60 5.65
N VAL A 53 23.49 -7.46 5.74
CA VAL A 53 24.09 -6.14 5.96
C VAL A 53 23.86 -5.71 7.42
N ASP A 54 24.65 -4.81 7.96
CA ASP A 54 24.44 -4.32 9.32
C ASP A 54 23.38 -3.21 9.35
N ASN A 55 23.30 -2.41 8.29
CA ASN A 55 22.31 -1.36 8.15
C ASN A 55 21.86 -1.25 6.69
N MET A 56 20.61 -1.61 6.42
CA MET A 56 20.03 -1.53 5.09
C MET A 56 19.86 -0.08 4.58
N GLU A 57 19.88 0.94 5.45
CA GLU A 57 19.88 2.35 5.04
C GLU A 57 21.25 2.82 4.57
N ASN A 58 22.33 2.08 4.92
CA ASN A 58 23.67 2.34 4.44
C ASN A 58 23.81 1.83 2.99
N TYR A 59 23.70 2.77 2.05
CA TYR A 59 23.75 2.42 0.63
C TYR A 59 25.05 1.72 0.20
N ASP A 60 26.19 2.05 0.79
CA ASP A 60 27.47 1.40 0.47
C ASP A 60 27.48 -0.08 0.86
N GLU A 61 26.78 -0.46 1.93
CA GLU A 61 26.61 -1.87 2.30
C GLU A 61 25.74 -2.59 1.27
N MET A 62 24.66 -1.96 0.81
CA MET A 62 23.79 -2.50 -0.23
C MET A 62 24.51 -2.68 -1.56
N LEU A 63 25.39 -1.72 -1.95
CA LEU A 63 26.24 -1.84 -3.14
C LEU A 63 27.19 -3.03 -3.04
N ARG A 64 27.83 -3.25 -1.87
CA ARG A 64 28.72 -4.40 -1.65
C ARG A 64 27.97 -5.72 -1.74
N ALA A 65 26.77 -5.81 -1.16
CA ALA A 65 25.94 -7.00 -1.25
C ALA A 65 25.54 -7.31 -2.71
N MET A 66 25.12 -6.30 -3.47
CA MET A 66 24.83 -6.41 -4.89
C MET A 66 26.08 -6.81 -5.70
N GLY A 67 27.24 -6.21 -5.41
CA GLY A 67 28.53 -6.54 -6.02
C GLY A 67 28.93 -8.00 -5.76
N PHE A 68 28.75 -8.48 -4.53
CA PHE A 68 28.98 -9.87 -4.15
C PHE A 68 28.11 -10.83 -4.95
N PHE A 69 26.81 -10.57 -5.03
CA PHE A 69 25.90 -11.40 -5.81
C PHE A 69 26.21 -11.38 -7.31
N THR A 70 26.55 -10.20 -7.84
CA THR A 70 26.96 -10.06 -9.26
C THR A 70 28.23 -10.86 -9.55
N PHE A 71 29.23 -10.82 -8.64
CA PHE A 71 30.45 -11.60 -8.77
C PHE A 71 30.19 -13.11 -8.74
N LYS A 72 29.34 -13.57 -7.81
CA LYS A 72 29.09 -15.00 -7.58
C LYS A 72 28.13 -15.63 -8.58
N TYR A 73 27.08 -14.90 -8.98
CA TYR A 73 25.96 -15.43 -9.76
C TYR A 73 25.86 -14.83 -11.18
N GLY A 74 26.71 -13.85 -11.49
CA GLY A 74 26.66 -13.12 -12.75
C GLY A 74 25.62 -12.00 -12.70
N LYS A 75 25.14 -11.62 -13.89
CA LYS A 75 24.20 -10.50 -14.06
C LYS A 75 22.95 -10.69 -13.18
N ILE A 76 22.59 -9.63 -12.46
CA ILE A 76 21.33 -9.54 -11.75
C ILE A 76 20.26 -9.03 -12.73
N ASP A 77 19.17 -9.78 -12.87
CA ASP A 77 18.08 -9.46 -13.78
C ASP A 77 17.00 -8.61 -13.13
N TRP A 78 16.78 -8.79 -11.81
CA TRP A 78 15.77 -8.07 -11.01
C TRP A 78 16.29 -7.68 -9.65
N VAL A 79 15.84 -6.50 -9.17
CA VAL A 79 15.93 -6.05 -7.78
C VAL A 79 14.56 -5.52 -7.38
N GLU A 80 13.98 -6.02 -6.31
CA GLU A 80 12.69 -5.54 -5.79
C GLU A 80 12.57 -5.82 -4.30
N SER A 81 11.95 -4.88 -3.58
CA SER A 81 11.57 -5.07 -2.17
C SER A 81 10.07 -5.32 -2.00
N ASN A 82 9.26 -4.96 -2.97
CA ASN A 82 7.81 -4.86 -2.85
C ASN A 82 7.36 -4.00 -1.65
N ASN A 83 8.19 -3.05 -1.22
CA ASN A 83 7.99 -2.24 -0.03
C ASN A 83 8.17 -0.75 -0.33
N GLU A 84 7.23 0.08 0.14
CA GLU A 84 7.24 1.54 -0.04
C GLU A 84 8.51 2.20 0.50
N TYR A 85 9.00 1.73 1.64
CA TYR A 85 10.16 2.29 2.31
C TYR A 85 11.44 2.17 1.46
N TRP A 86 11.60 1.04 0.76
CA TRP A 86 12.80 0.74 -0.01
C TRP A 86 12.73 1.13 -1.49
N LEU A 87 11.62 1.67 -1.97
CA LEU A 87 11.42 1.98 -3.40
C LEU A 87 12.51 2.86 -4.02
N GLU A 88 12.97 3.89 -3.31
CA GLU A 88 14.02 4.80 -3.80
C GLU A 88 15.37 4.07 -3.85
N GLN A 89 15.67 3.24 -2.85
CA GLN A 89 16.89 2.43 -2.82
C GLN A 89 16.87 1.37 -3.92
N ASP A 90 15.74 0.67 -4.12
CA ASP A 90 15.56 -0.26 -5.23
C ASP A 90 15.82 0.41 -6.58
N ALA A 91 15.29 1.61 -6.77
CA ALA A 91 15.48 2.39 -8.01
C ALA A 91 16.95 2.78 -8.22
N ARG A 92 17.65 3.15 -7.14
CA ARG A 92 19.07 3.50 -7.15
C ARG A 92 19.93 2.29 -7.49
N LEU A 93 19.70 1.14 -6.85
CA LEU A 93 20.40 -0.11 -7.14
C LEU A 93 20.20 -0.56 -8.59
N ARG A 94 18.96 -0.45 -9.13
CA ARG A 94 18.71 -0.75 -10.55
C ARG A 94 19.48 0.17 -11.49
N THR A 95 19.63 1.45 -11.11
CA THR A 95 20.39 2.43 -11.89
C THR A 95 21.88 2.08 -11.91
N ASP A 96 22.47 1.88 -10.73
CA ASP A 96 23.91 1.68 -10.57
C ASP A 96 24.37 0.33 -11.15
N PHE A 97 23.55 -0.73 -11.06
CA PHE A 97 23.85 -2.04 -11.66
C PHE A 97 23.26 -2.22 -13.08
N ASN A 98 22.76 -1.15 -13.69
CA ASN A 98 22.12 -1.17 -15.00
C ASN A 98 21.08 -2.30 -15.19
N ILE A 99 20.24 -2.53 -14.17
CA ILE A 99 19.13 -3.47 -14.23
C ILE A 99 18.00 -2.79 -14.98
N THR A 100 17.48 -3.44 -16.02
CA THR A 100 16.49 -2.83 -16.94
C THR A 100 15.04 -3.14 -16.56
N THR A 101 14.84 -4.03 -15.60
CA THR A 101 13.52 -4.35 -15.04
C THR A 101 13.17 -3.42 -13.88
N GLY A 102 11.96 -2.88 -13.87
CA GLY A 102 11.48 -1.99 -12.81
C GLY A 102 11.92 -0.53 -12.95
N ILE A 103 11.54 0.27 -11.95
CA ILE A 103 11.68 1.73 -11.92
C ILE A 103 13.12 2.10 -11.58
N LYS A 104 13.74 3.03 -12.32
CA LYS A 104 15.06 3.61 -12.06
C LYS A 104 14.96 4.97 -11.40
N SER A 105 16.08 5.49 -10.87
CA SER A 105 16.15 6.77 -10.15
C SER A 105 15.59 7.96 -10.94
N ALA A 106 15.75 7.97 -12.27
CA ALA A 106 15.22 9.05 -13.11
C ALA A 106 13.68 9.11 -13.17
N GLU A 107 13.00 8.05 -12.75
CA GLU A 107 11.54 7.93 -12.83
C GLU A 107 10.85 7.93 -11.46
N ILE A 108 11.61 7.83 -10.36
CA ILE A 108 11.06 7.52 -9.03
C ILE A 108 10.16 8.62 -8.48
N GLU A 109 10.41 9.90 -8.81
CA GLU A 109 9.66 11.03 -8.26
C GLU A 109 8.15 10.95 -8.55
N LYS A 110 7.75 10.46 -9.72
CA LYS A 110 6.33 10.30 -10.07
C LYS A 110 5.59 9.27 -9.22
N PHE A 111 6.34 8.42 -8.49
CA PHE A 111 5.81 7.38 -7.60
C PHE A 111 6.04 7.68 -6.11
N LYS A 112 6.72 8.79 -5.80
CA LYS A 112 7.04 9.15 -4.41
C LYS A 112 6.50 10.52 -4.02
N ARG A 113 6.47 11.49 -4.96
CA ARG A 113 6.00 12.85 -4.68
C ARG A 113 4.53 13.02 -5.05
N LYS A 114 3.69 13.29 -4.05
CA LYS A 114 2.25 13.48 -4.20
C LYS A 114 1.90 14.61 -5.17
N SER A 115 2.64 15.71 -5.13
CA SER A 115 2.49 16.83 -6.06
C SER A 115 2.77 16.41 -7.52
N VAL A 116 3.79 15.58 -7.74
CA VAL A 116 4.09 15.04 -9.07
C VAL A 116 3.01 14.03 -9.49
N MET A 117 2.54 13.15 -8.59
CA MET A 117 1.43 12.24 -8.87
C MET A 117 0.19 12.98 -9.38
N LYS A 118 -0.16 14.13 -8.77
CA LYS A 118 -1.30 14.95 -9.21
C LYS A 118 -1.18 15.39 -10.67
N THR A 119 0.03 15.74 -11.11
CA THR A 119 0.27 16.13 -12.52
C THR A 119 0.06 14.97 -13.50
N TYR A 120 0.42 13.75 -13.08
CA TYR A 120 0.19 12.53 -13.89
C TYR A 120 -1.29 12.13 -13.94
N TYR A 121 -2.01 12.24 -12.82
CA TYR A 121 -3.47 12.08 -12.81
C TYR A 121 -4.16 13.06 -13.75
N GLN A 122 -3.77 14.35 -13.70
CA GLN A 122 -4.31 15.37 -14.61
C GLN A 122 -4.07 15.04 -16.09
N LYS A 123 -2.83 14.58 -16.44
CA LYS A 123 -2.50 14.12 -17.81
C LYS A 123 -3.35 12.92 -18.24
N ALA A 124 -3.75 12.06 -17.30
CA ALA A 124 -4.64 10.93 -17.55
C ALA A 124 -6.13 11.33 -17.60
N GLY A 125 -6.48 12.59 -17.39
CA GLY A 125 -7.87 13.06 -17.30
C GLY A 125 -8.59 12.60 -16.04
N ILE A 126 -7.83 12.21 -14.99
CA ILE A 126 -8.36 11.76 -13.71
C ILE A 126 -8.45 12.97 -12.77
N PRO A 127 -9.65 13.33 -12.26
CA PRO A 127 -9.81 14.43 -11.32
C PRO A 127 -9.10 14.13 -9.99
N THR A 128 -8.61 15.18 -9.33
CA THR A 128 -7.97 15.09 -8.01
C THR A 128 -8.43 16.25 -7.14
N ALA A 129 -8.24 16.16 -5.82
CA ALA A 129 -8.33 17.32 -4.95
C ALA A 129 -7.44 18.46 -5.47
N ARG A 130 -7.89 19.70 -5.37
CA ARG A 130 -7.04 20.88 -5.66
C ARG A 130 -5.90 20.94 -4.67
N TRP A 131 -4.74 21.40 -5.11
CA TRP A 131 -3.53 21.34 -4.30
C TRP A 131 -2.56 22.48 -4.60
N CYS A 132 -1.65 22.76 -3.67
CA CYS A 132 -0.47 23.58 -3.88
C CYS A 132 0.68 23.12 -2.98
N VAL A 133 1.91 23.48 -3.38
CA VAL A 133 3.12 23.34 -2.56
C VAL A 133 3.71 24.74 -2.40
N THR A 134 3.88 25.20 -1.17
CA THR A 134 4.45 26.52 -0.88
C THR A 134 5.04 26.58 0.53
N ALA A 135 6.09 27.39 0.70
CA ALA A 135 6.60 27.79 2.02
C ALA A 135 6.03 29.16 2.47
N ASP A 136 5.31 29.86 1.59
CA ASP A 136 4.71 31.18 1.89
C ASP A 136 3.32 31.01 2.51
N VAL A 137 3.19 31.46 3.75
CA VAL A 137 1.92 31.42 4.49
C VAL A 137 0.82 32.25 3.81
N THR A 138 1.18 33.32 3.06
CA THR A 138 0.21 34.14 2.34
C THR A 138 -0.39 33.39 1.17
N GLU A 139 0.43 32.69 0.41
CA GLU A 139 -0.03 31.79 -0.67
C GLU A 139 -0.88 30.66 -0.13
N ALA A 140 -0.47 30.03 0.99
CA ALA A 140 -1.24 28.98 1.65
C ALA A 140 -2.63 29.48 2.12
N GLN A 141 -2.70 30.70 2.65
CA GLN A 141 -3.98 31.33 3.03
C GLN A 141 -4.85 31.64 1.81
N ALA A 142 -4.26 32.10 0.70
CA ALA A 142 -4.98 32.35 -0.55
C ALA A 142 -5.55 31.04 -1.12
N PHE A 143 -4.76 29.96 -1.09
CA PHE A 143 -5.22 28.62 -1.45
C PHE A 143 -6.39 28.19 -0.56
N ALA A 144 -6.26 28.27 0.77
CA ALA A 144 -7.32 27.89 1.70
C ALA A 144 -8.60 28.71 1.50
N LYS A 145 -8.50 30.01 1.17
CA LYS A 145 -9.64 30.84 0.80
C LYS A 145 -10.34 30.36 -0.46
N THR A 146 -9.57 29.85 -1.42
CA THR A 146 -10.10 29.35 -2.71
C THR A 146 -10.79 28.02 -2.57
N VAL A 147 -10.22 27.08 -1.79
CA VAL A 147 -10.75 25.71 -1.67
C VAL A 147 -11.75 25.54 -0.52
N GLY A 148 -11.76 26.49 0.42
CA GLY A 148 -12.56 26.41 1.66
C GLY A 148 -11.87 25.56 2.74
N TRP A 149 -12.40 25.70 3.97
CA TRP A 149 -11.95 24.91 5.13
C TRP A 149 -12.76 23.61 5.27
N PRO A 150 -12.17 22.54 5.80
CA PRO A 150 -10.77 22.40 6.21
C PRO A 150 -9.80 22.21 5.05
N VAL A 151 -8.51 22.45 5.29
CA VAL A 151 -7.39 22.16 4.39
C VAL A 151 -6.53 21.06 5.02
N ILE A 152 -5.97 20.19 4.19
CA ILE A 152 -5.06 19.14 4.60
C ILE A 152 -3.63 19.51 4.21
N ALA A 153 -2.66 19.33 5.11
CA ALA A 153 -1.24 19.27 4.76
C ALA A 153 -0.72 17.87 5.02
N LYS A 154 0.05 17.33 4.09
CA LYS A 154 0.74 16.04 4.23
C LYS A 154 2.13 16.13 3.60
N PRO A 155 3.14 15.37 4.09
CA PRO A 155 4.44 15.33 3.45
C PRO A 155 4.30 15.00 1.96
N ASP A 156 4.95 15.79 1.10
CA ASP A 156 4.92 15.56 -0.36
C ASP A 156 5.62 14.25 -0.72
N ASN A 157 6.71 13.92 -0.01
CA ASN A 157 7.37 12.62 -0.03
C ASN A 157 7.23 11.99 1.36
N GLY A 158 6.41 10.96 1.50
CA GLY A 158 6.14 10.30 2.78
C GLY A 158 5.29 9.06 2.60
N VAL A 159 5.31 8.18 3.60
CA VAL A 159 4.60 6.89 3.62
C VAL A 159 3.42 6.97 4.61
N GLY A 160 2.25 6.51 4.18
CA GLY A 160 1.06 6.45 5.01
C GLY A 160 0.50 7.81 5.41
N ALA A 161 -0.26 7.86 6.51
CA ALA A 161 -0.87 9.10 7.02
C ALA A 161 0.04 9.88 7.98
N ASN A 162 1.28 9.43 8.19
CA ASN A 162 2.19 10.07 9.13
C ASN A 162 2.51 11.52 8.69
N GLY A 163 2.50 12.44 9.64
CA GLY A 163 2.71 13.87 9.35
C GLY A 163 1.55 14.56 8.65
N THR A 164 0.36 13.93 8.56
CA THR A 164 -0.83 14.55 7.98
C THR A 164 -1.52 15.45 9.00
N HIS A 165 -1.78 16.70 8.61
CA HIS A 165 -2.45 17.71 9.42
C HIS A 165 -3.75 18.16 8.77
N LYS A 166 -4.78 18.41 9.58
CA LYS A 166 -6.07 18.97 9.15
C LYS A 166 -6.30 20.30 9.83
N PHE A 167 -6.34 21.38 9.05
CA PHE A 167 -6.54 22.75 9.53
C PHE A 167 -7.99 23.18 9.31
N LYS A 168 -8.67 23.57 10.38
CA LYS A 168 -10.06 24.01 10.35
C LYS A 168 -10.21 25.51 10.06
N ASN A 169 -9.12 26.27 10.23
CA ASN A 169 -9.13 27.74 10.12
C ASN A 169 -7.71 28.31 9.88
N LYS A 170 -7.68 29.60 9.57
CA LYS A 170 -6.46 30.36 9.32
C LYS A 170 -5.46 30.33 10.48
N THR A 171 -5.92 30.33 11.72
CA THR A 171 -5.05 30.35 12.90
C THR A 171 -4.24 29.05 13.02
N GLU A 172 -4.89 27.90 12.81
CA GLU A 172 -4.23 26.61 12.82
C GLU A 172 -3.20 26.49 11.68
N LEU A 173 -3.55 26.93 10.48
CA LEU A 173 -2.64 26.95 9.34
C LEU A 173 -1.42 27.83 9.61
N ASN A 174 -1.61 29.03 10.14
CA ASN A 174 -0.51 29.95 10.45
C ASN A 174 0.44 29.37 11.49
N LYS A 175 -0.11 28.70 12.54
CA LYS A 175 0.71 28.05 13.56
C LYS A 175 1.59 26.96 12.96
N PHE A 176 1.08 26.17 12.05
CA PHE A 176 1.85 25.16 11.32
C PHE A 176 3.02 25.81 10.55
N PHE A 177 2.75 26.85 9.75
CA PHE A 177 3.81 27.54 9.00
C PHE A 177 4.86 28.21 9.90
N GLN A 178 4.46 28.70 11.07
CA GLN A 178 5.40 29.24 12.05
C GLN A 178 6.29 28.14 12.66
N GLN A 179 5.76 26.94 12.87
CA GLN A 179 6.50 25.81 13.42
C GLN A 179 7.43 25.17 12.40
N GLU A 180 6.96 24.94 11.18
CA GLU A 180 7.72 24.29 10.12
C GLU A 180 8.71 25.25 9.44
N GLY A 181 8.41 26.56 9.38
CA GLY A 181 9.24 27.54 8.69
C GLY A 181 9.48 27.14 7.22
N PRO A 182 10.73 27.17 6.72
CA PRO A 182 11.05 26.77 5.35
C PRO A 182 10.70 25.31 5.04
N SER A 183 10.65 24.41 6.04
CA SER A 183 10.28 23.00 5.88
C SER A 183 8.83 22.81 5.45
N ALA A 184 7.98 23.83 5.57
CA ALA A 184 6.62 23.81 5.03
C ALA A 184 6.59 23.50 3.51
N ALA A 185 7.66 23.82 2.76
CA ALA A 185 7.81 23.48 1.35
C ALA A 185 7.89 21.97 1.09
N ASN A 186 8.13 21.15 2.12
CA ASN A 186 8.12 19.69 2.01
C ASN A 186 6.70 19.09 2.12
N TYR A 187 5.67 19.92 2.28
CA TYR A 187 4.29 19.52 2.39
C TYR A 187 3.47 19.95 1.17
N ILE A 188 2.58 19.07 0.74
CA ILE A 188 1.50 19.41 -0.18
C ILE A 188 0.27 19.82 0.63
N LEU A 189 -0.31 20.99 0.29
CA LEU A 189 -1.61 21.40 0.82
C LEU A 189 -2.69 20.93 -0.14
N GLU A 190 -3.74 20.32 0.38
CA GLU A 190 -4.85 19.80 -0.43
C GLU A 190 -6.20 20.27 0.10
N GLU A 191 -7.13 20.46 -0.83
CA GLU A 191 -8.54 20.59 -0.53
C GLU A 191 -9.05 19.32 0.19
N PHE A 192 -9.78 19.50 1.27
CA PHE A 192 -10.37 18.36 1.99
C PHE A 192 -11.43 17.66 1.16
N VAL A 193 -11.29 16.35 1.05
CA VAL A 193 -12.24 15.46 0.40
C VAL A 193 -12.98 14.66 1.46
N ASP A 194 -14.30 14.76 1.49
CA ASP A 194 -15.17 13.88 2.28
C ASP A 194 -15.49 12.65 1.44
N GLY A 195 -14.69 11.62 1.60
CA GLY A 195 -14.76 10.39 0.82
C GLY A 195 -14.33 9.15 1.60
N GLU A 196 -14.64 8.02 1.07
CA GLU A 196 -14.01 6.76 1.46
C GLU A 196 -12.87 6.43 0.49
N ILE A 197 -11.87 5.68 0.93
CA ILE A 197 -10.81 5.23 0.05
C ILE A 197 -11.25 3.94 -0.62
N VAL A 198 -11.19 3.94 -1.95
CA VAL A 198 -11.34 2.77 -2.81
C VAL A 198 -10.05 2.59 -3.59
N THR A 199 -9.65 1.35 -3.84
CA THR A 199 -8.36 1.08 -4.47
C THR A 199 -8.52 0.33 -5.79
N PHE A 200 -7.51 0.46 -6.62
CA PHE A 200 -7.28 -0.41 -7.76
C PHE A 200 -5.94 -1.09 -7.54
N ASP A 201 -5.98 -2.38 -7.17
CA ASP A 201 -4.84 -3.17 -6.73
C ASP A 201 -4.59 -4.32 -7.69
N GLY A 202 -3.34 -4.73 -7.86
CA GLY A 202 -3.05 -5.90 -8.67
C GLY A 202 -1.62 -6.01 -9.17
N VAL A 203 -1.46 -6.77 -10.24
CA VAL A 203 -0.20 -6.99 -10.94
C VAL A 203 -0.36 -6.57 -12.40
N ALA A 204 0.55 -5.71 -12.88
CA ALA A 204 0.59 -5.25 -14.26
C ALA A 204 1.67 -5.97 -15.07
N ASP A 205 1.43 -6.13 -16.37
CA ASP A 205 2.37 -6.68 -17.34
C ASP A 205 3.38 -5.62 -17.87
N ALA A 206 4.20 -6.00 -18.84
CA ALA A 206 5.20 -5.12 -19.46
C ALA A 206 4.59 -3.94 -20.27
N ASN A 207 3.28 -3.97 -20.55
CA ASN A 207 2.55 -2.94 -21.26
C ASN A 207 1.75 -2.02 -20.35
N ALA A 208 1.90 -2.18 -19.01
CA ALA A 208 1.08 -1.53 -18.00
C ALA A 208 -0.42 -1.89 -18.10
N GLU A 209 -0.71 -3.12 -18.54
CA GLU A 209 -2.05 -3.70 -18.53
C GLU A 209 -2.19 -4.62 -17.29
N PRO A 210 -3.33 -4.61 -16.60
CA PRO A 210 -3.50 -5.47 -15.44
C PRO A 210 -3.62 -6.95 -15.83
N ILE A 211 -2.69 -7.78 -15.35
CA ILE A 211 -2.82 -9.26 -15.39
C ILE A 211 -3.92 -9.68 -14.42
N TYR A 212 -3.96 -9.07 -13.24
CA TYR A 212 -4.98 -9.24 -12.23
C TYR A 212 -5.28 -7.88 -11.60
N ALA A 213 -6.56 -7.63 -11.32
CA ALA A 213 -6.98 -6.45 -10.60
C ALA A 213 -8.11 -6.77 -9.62
N ALA A 214 -8.09 -6.11 -8.47
CA ALA A 214 -9.09 -6.15 -7.41
C ALA A 214 -9.24 -4.77 -6.79
N SER A 215 -10.16 -4.63 -5.83
CA SER A 215 -10.36 -3.40 -5.08
C SER A 215 -10.58 -3.73 -3.61
N HIS A 216 -9.97 -2.94 -2.73
CA HIS A 216 -10.40 -2.90 -1.34
C HIS A 216 -10.94 -1.51 -0.99
N VAL A 217 -11.74 -1.46 0.06
CA VAL A 217 -12.43 -0.25 0.52
C VAL A 217 -12.08 0.00 1.97
N THR A 218 -11.63 1.22 2.27
CA THR A 218 -11.45 1.73 3.63
C THR A 218 -12.50 2.82 3.87
N PRO A 219 -13.63 2.48 4.53
CA PRO A 219 -14.77 3.40 4.67
C PRO A 219 -14.52 4.58 5.61
N ASP A 220 -13.67 4.38 6.61
CA ASP A 220 -13.31 5.39 7.59
C ASP A 220 -12.02 6.13 7.16
N SER A 221 -11.87 7.37 7.60
CA SER A 221 -10.67 8.17 7.31
C SER A 221 -9.42 7.53 7.96
N ILE A 222 -8.40 7.22 7.15
CA ILE A 222 -7.11 6.69 7.64
C ILE A 222 -6.51 7.62 8.70
N MET A 223 -6.64 8.94 8.54
CA MET A 223 -6.19 9.90 9.53
C MET A 223 -6.94 9.75 10.87
N GLU A 224 -8.25 9.46 10.86
CA GLU A 224 -9.03 9.22 12.08
C GLU A 224 -8.67 7.88 12.73
N ILE A 225 -8.38 6.86 11.92
CA ILE A 225 -7.87 5.56 12.38
C ILE A 225 -6.50 5.75 13.04
N ALA A 226 -5.56 6.38 12.38
CA ALA A 226 -4.21 6.62 12.90
C ALA A 226 -4.18 7.46 14.20
N HIS A 227 -5.18 8.32 14.41
CA HIS A 227 -5.36 9.06 15.65
C HIS A 227 -6.19 8.32 16.71
N GLY A 228 -6.53 7.05 16.52
CA GLY A 228 -7.31 6.23 17.46
C GLY A 228 -8.78 6.65 17.62
N LYS A 229 -9.30 7.52 16.74
CA LYS A 229 -10.69 8.00 16.79
C LYS A 229 -11.69 7.03 16.17
N LYS A 230 -11.21 6.19 15.27
CA LYS A 230 -11.98 5.16 14.59
C LYS A 230 -11.28 3.81 14.71
N PRO A 231 -12.05 2.70 14.77
CA PRO A 231 -11.45 1.38 14.72
C PRO A 231 -10.87 1.11 13.33
N MET A 232 -9.79 0.36 13.27
CA MET A 232 -9.20 -0.09 12.02
C MET A 232 -10.02 -1.23 11.43
N TRP A 233 -10.53 -1.03 10.22
CA TRP A 233 -11.15 -2.05 9.41
C TRP A 233 -11.20 -1.64 7.94
N TYR A 234 -11.12 -2.62 7.07
CA TYR A 234 -11.31 -2.45 5.63
C TYR A 234 -11.73 -3.79 5.02
N TYR A 235 -12.13 -3.78 3.78
CA TYR A 235 -12.56 -5.01 3.13
C TYR A 235 -12.22 -5.02 1.65
N VAL A 236 -11.93 -6.21 1.11
CA VAL A 236 -11.86 -6.46 -0.34
C VAL A 236 -13.28 -6.56 -0.86
N ALA A 237 -13.58 -5.78 -1.89
CA ALA A 237 -14.86 -5.84 -2.59
C ALA A 237 -14.88 -7.00 -3.61
N PRO A 238 -16.01 -7.67 -3.82
CA PRO A 238 -16.13 -8.77 -4.78
C PRO A 238 -15.94 -8.30 -6.23
N GLU A 239 -16.24 -7.04 -6.51
CA GLU A 239 -16.17 -6.46 -7.84
C GLU A 239 -15.55 -5.06 -7.83
N ILE A 240 -14.92 -4.69 -8.94
CA ILE A 240 -14.41 -3.34 -9.20
C ILE A 240 -15.48 -2.61 -10.01
N SER A 241 -15.93 -1.43 -9.56
CA SER A 241 -16.85 -0.63 -10.37
C SER A 241 -16.26 -0.29 -11.75
N PRO A 242 -17.08 -0.22 -12.81
CA PRO A 242 -16.58 0.11 -14.15
C PRO A 242 -15.80 1.43 -14.22
N GLU A 243 -16.23 2.42 -13.46
CA GLU A 243 -15.60 3.73 -13.38
C GLU A 243 -14.21 3.64 -12.73
N LEU A 244 -14.09 2.96 -11.58
CA LEU A 244 -12.82 2.75 -10.89
C LEU A 244 -11.84 1.96 -11.75
N ARG A 245 -12.31 0.93 -12.45
CA ARG A 245 -11.50 0.15 -13.40
C ARG A 245 -10.96 1.03 -14.50
N LYS A 246 -11.81 1.83 -15.15
CA LYS A 246 -11.40 2.77 -16.21
C LYS A 246 -10.34 3.75 -15.73
N MET A 247 -10.52 4.33 -14.53
CA MET A 247 -9.55 5.27 -13.95
C MET A 247 -8.26 4.58 -13.56
N GLY A 248 -8.33 3.38 -12.96
CA GLY A 248 -7.17 2.59 -12.57
C GLY A 248 -6.30 2.22 -13.78
N GLU A 249 -6.91 1.71 -14.85
CA GLU A 249 -6.22 1.35 -16.10
C GLU A 249 -5.59 2.59 -16.78
N ALA A 250 -6.30 3.72 -16.78
CA ALA A 250 -5.76 4.99 -17.29
C ALA A 250 -4.56 5.48 -16.45
N ALA A 251 -4.63 5.34 -15.12
CA ALA A 251 -3.53 5.68 -14.22
C ALA A 251 -2.32 4.77 -14.47
N LEU A 252 -2.49 3.43 -14.57
CA LEU A 252 -1.39 2.51 -14.86
C LEU A 252 -0.61 2.92 -16.11
N LYS A 253 -1.33 3.27 -17.19
CA LYS A 253 -0.72 3.73 -18.47
C LYS A 253 0.01 5.07 -18.31
N ALA A 254 -0.64 6.04 -17.67
CA ALA A 254 -0.07 7.38 -17.49
C ALA A 254 1.21 7.36 -16.64
N PHE A 255 1.23 6.55 -15.58
CA PHE A 255 2.40 6.38 -14.74
C PHE A 255 3.45 5.42 -15.31
N GLY A 256 3.08 4.58 -16.29
CA GLY A 256 3.94 3.55 -16.85
C GLY A 256 4.28 2.46 -15.83
N ALA A 257 3.27 1.97 -15.12
CA ALA A 257 3.38 0.94 -14.08
C ALA A 257 3.58 -0.45 -14.71
N LYS A 258 4.80 -0.74 -15.18
CA LYS A 258 5.12 -1.95 -15.96
C LYS A 258 5.73 -3.05 -15.10
N SER A 259 5.31 -4.29 -15.34
CA SER A 259 5.87 -5.53 -14.78
C SER A 259 6.03 -5.44 -13.25
N ARG A 260 4.93 -5.17 -12.53
CA ARG A 260 4.97 -4.98 -11.08
C ARG A 260 3.62 -5.03 -10.40
N PHE A 261 3.64 -5.10 -9.08
CA PHE A 261 2.50 -4.75 -8.27
C PHE A 261 2.13 -3.28 -8.41
N PHE A 262 0.86 -3.01 -8.29
CA PHE A 262 0.31 -1.67 -8.12
C PHE A 262 -0.75 -1.64 -7.02
N HIS A 263 -0.76 -0.54 -6.30
CA HIS A 263 -1.76 -0.18 -5.28
C HIS A 263 -2.09 1.29 -5.51
N LEU A 264 -3.20 1.53 -6.21
CA LEU A 264 -3.66 2.87 -6.57
C LEU A 264 -4.83 3.25 -5.69
N GLU A 265 -4.71 4.36 -4.99
CA GLU A 265 -5.75 4.87 -4.10
C GLU A 265 -6.57 5.98 -4.76
N PHE A 266 -7.87 5.92 -4.52
CA PHE A 266 -8.83 6.91 -4.98
C PHE A 266 -9.79 7.26 -3.84
N PHE A 267 -10.30 8.49 -3.84
CA PHE A 267 -11.47 8.83 -3.05
C PHE A 267 -12.74 8.54 -3.84
N ARG A 268 -13.72 7.90 -3.21
CA ARG A 268 -15.12 7.92 -3.65
C ARG A 268 -15.88 8.91 -2.79
N LEU A 269 -16.41 9.97 -3.39
CA LEU A 269 -17.07 11.05 -2.68
C LEU A 269 -18.32 10.56 -1.94
N LYS A 270 -18.42 10.87 -0.64
CA LYS A 270 -19.63 10.59 0.16
C LYS A 270 -20.72 11.63 -0.07
N THR A 271 -20.32 12.86 -0.33
CA THR A 271 -21.22 14.00 -0.54
C THR A 271 -20.78 14.80 -1.77
N ALA A 272 -21.75 15.44 -2.44
CA ALA A 272 -21.45 16.32 -3.55
C ALA A 272 -20.70 17.57 -3.05
N LYS A 273 -19.67 17.98 -3.80
CA LYS A 273 -18.95 19.24 -3.60
C LYS A 273 -18.68 19.88 -4.96
N PRO A 274 -19.17 21.11 -5.23
CA PRO A 274 -19.11 21.71 -6.58
C PRO A 274 -17.71 21.75 -7.21
N SER A 275 -16.66 21.81 -6.38
CA SER A 275 -15.26 21.83 -6.84
C SER A 275 -14.66 20.45 -7.13
N LEU A 276 -15.32 19.36 -6.69
CA LEU A 276 -14.80 17.99 -6.74
C LEU A 276 -15.70 17.05 -7.55
N GLY A 277 -17.02 17.21 -7.48
CA GLY A 277 -17.97 16.36 -8.19
C GLY A 277 -19.22 16.02 -7.35
N ASN A 278 -19.94 15.00 -7.81
CA ASN A 278 -21.15 14.48 -7.16
C ASN A 278 -20.82 13.38 -6.16
N ALA A 279 -21.78 13.03 -5.29
CA ALA A 279 -21.64 11.83 -4.45
C ALA A 279 -21.47 10.59 -5.35
N GLY A 280 -20.50 9.75 -5.03
CA GLY A 280 -20.11 8.57 -5.79
C GLY A 280 -18.98 8.79 -6.81
N ASP A 281 -18.70 10.04 -7.22
CA ASP A 281 -17.60 10.34 -8.15
C ASP A 281 -16.23 9.97 -7.52
N ILE A 282 -15.29 9.56 -8.38
CA ILE A 282 -13.98 9.04 -8.00
C ILE A 282 -12.89 10.07 -8.31
N LEU A 283 -11.98 10.29 -7.35
CA LEU A 283 -10.85 11.22 -7.47
C LEU A 283 -9.54 10.49 -7.18
N GLY A 284 -8.50 10.73 -7.98
CA GLY A 284 -7.16 10.18 -7.75
C GLY A 284 -6.55 10.72 -6.45
N LEU A 285 -6.03 9.82 -5.62
CA LEU A 285 -5.41 10.14 -4.34
C LEU A 285 -3.89 9.89 -4.37
N GLU A 286 -3.47 8.63 -4.48
CA GLU A 286 -2.07 8.22 -4.39
C GLU A 286 -1.77 7.01 -5.27
N VAL A 287 -0.51 6.89 -5.73
CA VAL A 287 -0.01 5.78 -6.54
C VAL A 287 1.13 5.12 -5.82
N ASN A 288 0.97 3.84 -5.48
CA ASN A 288 1.98 3.03 -4.83
C ASN A 288 2.37 1.85 -5.73
N MET A 289 3.66 1.78 -6.10
CA MET A 289 4.19 0.75 -7.01
C MET A 289 4.67 -0.48 -6.26
N ARG A 290 3.83 -0.98 -5.39
CA ARG A 290 4.03 -2.14 -4.52
C ARG A 290 2.69 -2.79 -4.18
N PRO A 291 2.66 -4.01 -3.60
CA PRO A 291 1.42 -4.54 -3.04
C PRO A 291 0.88 -3.64 -1.92
N ALA A 292 -0.44 -3.63 -1.74
CA ALA A 292 -1.06 -2.97 -0.60
C ALA A 292 -0.55 -3.57 0.72
N GLY A 293 -0.44 -2.73 1.75
CA GLY A 293 0.22 -3.10 2.99
C GLY A 293 -0.51 -4.12 3.85
N GLY A 294 0.16 -4.58 4.91
CA GLY A 294 -0.38 -5.52 5.88
C GLY A 294 -0.71 -6.89 5.26
N TYR A 295 -1.90 -7.39 5.55
CA TYR A 295 -2.41 -8.68 5.04
C TYR A 295 -3.29 -8.51 3.79
N THR A 296 -3.22 -7.38 3.09
CA THR A 296 -4.13 -7.13 1.95
C THR A 296 -3.92 -8.13 0.81
N VAL A 297 -2.68 -8.53 0.53
CA VAL A 297 -2.41 -9.57 -0.49
C VAL A 297 -3.08 -10.90 -0.11
N ASP A 298 -2.98 -11.30 1.17
CA ASP A 298 -3.63 -12.51 1.68
C ASP A 298 -5.16 -12.38 1.62
N MET A 299 -5.71 -11.20 1.92
CA MET A 299 -7.15 -10.93 1.79
C MET A 299 -7.63 -11.03 0.34
N LEU A 300 -6.84 -10.54 -0.62
CA LEU A 300 -7.12 -10.71 -2.05
C LEU A 300 -7.12 -12.18 -2.45
N ASN A 301 -6.16 -12.97 -1.91
CA ASN A 301 -6.12 -14.41 -2.11
C ASN A 301 -7.38 -15.10 -1.55
N TYR A 302 -7.81 -14.75 -0.34
CA TYR A 302 -9.01 -15.32 0.27
C TYR A 302 -10.29 -14.91 -0.46
N ALA A 303 -10.41 -13.66 -0.88
CA ALA A 303 -11.55 -13.15 -1.62
C ALA A 303 -11.69 -13.80 -3.01
N GLY A 304 -10.57 -13.99 -3.70
CA GLY A 304 -10.52 -14.53 -5.07
C GLY A 304 -10.31 -16.04 -5.15
N GLY A 305 -9.87 -16.69 -4.07
CA GLY A 305 -9.45 -18.09 -4.12
C GLY A 305 -8.28 -18.32 -5.08
N LEU A 306 -7.29 -17.43 -5.03
CA LEU A 306 -6.11 -17.39 -5.90
C LEU A 306 -4.82 -17.30 -5.06
N ASP A 307 -3.68 -17.30 -5.73
CA ASP A 307 -2.36 -17.00 -5.14
C ASP A 307 -1.72 -15.83 -5.89
N LEU A 308 -1.90 -14.62 -5.36
CA LEU A 308 -1.39 -13.40 -5.96
C LEU A 308 0.15 -13.30 -5.88
N TYR A 309 0.75 -13.97 -4.90
CA TYR A 309 2.21 -14.13 -4.84
C TYR A 309 2.72 -14.93 -6.05
N GLN A 310 2.00 -16.00 -6.40
CA GLN A 310 2.31 -16.82 -7.58
C GLN A 310 2.07 -16.07 -8.89
N ILE A 311 0.96 -15.34 -9.00
CA ILE A 311 0.66 -14.51 -10.19
C ILE A 311 1.77 -13.48 -10.43
N TRP A 312 2.27 -12.85 -9.37
CA TRP A 312 3.39 -11.93 -9.47
C TRP A 312 4.69 -12.64 -9.84
N ALA A 313 4.99 -13.79 -9.25
CA ALA A 313 6.16 -14.58 -9.60
C ALA A 313 6.13 -15.09 -11.05
N ASP A 314 4.94 -15.44 -11.55
CA ASP A 314 4.72 -15.79 -12.97
C ASP A 314 5.01 -14.60 -13.88
N MET A 315 4.51 -13.42 -13.53
CA MET A 315 4.78 -12.19 -14.28
C MET A 315 6.29 -11.89 -14.32
N VAL A 316 7.00 -12.06 -13.21
CA VAL A 316 8.46 -11.88 -13.15
C VAL A 316 9.19 -12.91 -14.03
N ALA A 317 8.82 -14.18 -13.95
CA ALA A 317 9.53 -15.26 -14.63
C ALA A 317 9.17 -15.39 -16.11
N PHE A 318 7.91 -15.14 -16.47
CA PHE A 318 7.35 -15.48 -17.79
C PHE A 318 6.68 -14.29 -18.50
N GLY A 319 6.49 -13.16 -17.82
CA GLY A 319 5.80 -11.97 -18.36
C GLY A 319 4.27 -12.07 -18.38
N ALA A 320 3.69 -13.18 -17.90
CA ALA A 320 2.25 -13.44 -17.90
C ALA A 320 1.88 -14.38 -16.75
N ALA A 321 0.60 -14.43 -16.36
CA ALA A 321 0.13 -15.41 -15.40
C ALA A 321 0.04 -16.81 -16.03
N HIS A 322 0.56 -17.82 -15.32
CA HIS A 322 0.46 -19.23 -15.68
C HIS A 322 -0.48 -19.99 -14.75
N HIS A 323 -0.97 -19.35 -13.68
CA HIS A 323 -1.88 -19.90 -12.70
C HIS A 323 -3.27 -19.23 -12.76
N PRO A 324 -4.33 -19.85 -12.24
CA PRO A 324 -5.67 -19.30 -12.25
C PRO A 324 -5.75 -17.93 -11.57
N LEU A 325 -6.46 -16.98 -12.19
CA LEU A 325 -6.55 -15.59 -11.72
C LEU A 325 -7.56 -15.40 -10.59
N ALA A 326 -8.70 -16.06 -10.64
CA ALA A 326 -9.69 -16.03 -9.57
C ALA A 326 -10.66 -17.20 -9.71
N ARG A 327 -11.20 -17.68 -8.56
CA ARG A 327 -12.23 -18.72 -8.48
C ARG A 327 -13.51 -18.23 -7.84
N TYR A 328 -13.41 -17.17 -7.03
CA TYR A 328 -14.50 -16.60 -6.24
C TYR A 328 -14.50 -15.08 -6.39
N HIS A 329 -15.65 -14.49 -6.04
CA HIS A 329 -15.85 -13.05 -5.92
C HIS A 329 -16.56 -12.78 -4.58
N ARG A 330 -15.76 -12.74 -3.50
CA ARG A 330 -16.25 -12.65 -2.12
C ARG A 330 -15.80 -11.35 -1.47
N TYR A 331 -16.56 -10.91 -0.48
CA TYR A 331 -16.05 -9.96 0.50
C TYR A 331 -15.00 -10.63 1.37
N CYS A 332 -13.88 -9.96 1.63
CA CYS A 332 -12.92 -10.36 2.65
C CYS A 332 -12.67 -9.16 3.57
N CYS A 333 -13.08 -9.27 4.82
CA CYS A 333 -13.01 -8.18 5.80
C CYS A 333 -11.86 -8.41 6.77
N CYS A 334 -11.10 -7.34 7.03
CA CYS A 334 -10.11 -7.25 8.10
C CYS A 334 -10.63 -6.30 9.18
N ALA A 335 -10.54 -6.72 10.45
CA ALA A 335 -10.87 -5.91 11.62
C ALA A 335 -9.77 -6.03 12.68
N GLY A 336 -9.26 -4.90 13.15
CA GLY A 336 -8.20 -4.84 14.16
C GLY A 336 -8.71 -4.46 15.54
N ARG A 337 -8.21 -5.13 16.57
CA ARG A 337 -8.49 -4.83 17.98
C ARG A 337 -7.22 -4.43 18.72
N HIS A 338 -7.32 -3.43 19.56
CA HIS A 338 -6.27 -3.05 20.52
C HIS A 338 -6.49 -3.73 21.87
N ASP A 339 -5.44 -4.27 22.45
CA ASP A 339 -5.50 -5.00 23.75
C ASP A 339 -5.95 -4.12 24.92
N GLU A 340 -5.65 -2.83 24.85
CA GLU A 340 -6.07 -1.83 25.85
C GLU A 340 -7.57 -1.54 25.84
N LEU A 341 -8.29 -1.96 24.80
CA LEU A 341 -9.71 -1.66 24.61
C LEU A 341 -10.57 -2.88 24.94
N ARG A 342 -11.73 -2.61 25.53
CA ARG A 342 -12.74 -3.65 25.79
C ARG A 342 -13.70 -3.76 24.61
N TYR A 343 -13.97 -5.00 24.18
CA TYR A 343 -14.92 -5.32 23.13
C TYR A 343 -16.10 -6.10 23.71
N ARG A 344 -17.30 -5.90 23.11
CA ARG A 344 -18.54 -6.54 23.56
C ARG A 344 -18.47 -8.06 23.44
N MET A 345 -17.93 -8.56 22.30
CA MET A 345 -17.75 -10.00 22.07
C MET A 345 -16.30 -10.39 22.41
N PRO A 346 -16.05 -11.30 23.36
CA PRO A 346 -14.72 -11.79 23.66
C PRO A 346 -14.04 -12.45 22.46
N HIS A 347 -12.69 -12.53 22.48
CA HIS A 347 -11.87 -13.13 21.43
C HIS A 347 -12.34 -14.53 21.05
N GLU A 348 -12.43 -15.43 22.03
CA GLU A 348 -12.80 -16.84 21.84
C GLU A 348 -14.22 -17.01 21.28
N GLU A 349 -15.14 -16.15 21.70
CA GLU A 349 -16.52 -16.15 21.20
C GLU A 349 -16.56 -15.72 19.72
N LEU A 350 -15.79 -14.71 19.36
CA LEU A 350 -15.68 -14.26 17.97
C LEU A 350 -15.10 -15.37 17.07
N LEU A 351 -14.00 -16.02 17.50
CA LEU A 351 -13.39 -17.12 16.76
C LEU A 351 -14.39 -18.28 16.59
N LYS A 352 -15.12 -18.63 17.65
CA LYS A 352 -16.12 -19.69 17.61
C LYS A 352 -17.27 -19.37 16.66
N LYS A 353 -17.80 -18.15 16.76
CA LYS A 353 -18.96 -17.69 15.96
C LYS A 353 -18.65 -17.69 14.47
N TYR A 354 -17.46 -17.23 14.09
CA TYR A 354 -17.07 -17.04 12.69
C TYR A 354 -16.12 -18.12 12.16
N ARG A 355 -16.00 -19.26 12.85
CA ARG A 355 -15.07 -20.34 12.51
C ARG A 355 -15.13 -20.82 11.05
N SER A 356 -16.33 -20.82 10.46
CA SER A 356 -16.55 -21.33 9.08
C SER A 356 -16.12 -20.36 7.99
N CYS A 357 -15.98 -19.08 8.30
CA CYS A 357 -15.60 -18.01 7.36
C CYS A 357 -14.32 -17.27 7.76
N LEU A 358 -13.77 -17.57 8.94
CA LEU A 358 -12.52 -16.99 9.42
C LEU A 358 -11.33 -17.58 8.64
N ASN A 359 -10.57 -16.74 7.97
CA ASN A 359 -9.38 -17.12 7.21
C ASN A 359 -8.11 -17.06 8.07
N ALA A 360 -7.97 -15.99 8.90
CA ALA A 360 -6.82 -15.81 9.77
C ALA A 360 -7.16 -14.93 10.98
N ALA A 361 -6.41 -15.10 12.07
CA ALA A 361 -6.51 -14.27 13.26
C ALA A 361 -5.10 -14.03 13.86
N PRO A 362 -4.18 -13.35 13.13
CA PRO A 362 -2.81 -13.14 13.59
C PRO A 362 -2.72 -12.08 14.70
N ARG A 363 -1.75 -12.26 15.59
CA ARG A 363 -1.22 -11.18 16.43
C ARG A 363 -0.21 -10.39 15.63
N LEU A 364 -0.23 -9.06 15.75
CA LEU A 364 0.70 -8.19 15.04
C LEU A 364 1.89 -7.81 15.90
N PRO A 365 3.09 -7.67 15.28
CA PRO A 365 4.22 -7.06 15.94
C PRO A 365 3.95 -5.58 16.23
N GLU A 366 4.59 -5.04 17.27
CA GLU A 366 4.36 -3.67 17.79
C GLU A 366 4.41 -2.60 16.70
N VAL A 367 5.33 -2.74 15.73
CA VAL A 367 5.48 -1.79 14.62
C VAL A 367 4.21 -1.66 13.75
N LEU A 368 3.40 -2.70 13.65
CA LEU A 368 2.14 -2.71 12.92
C LEU A 368 0.92 -2.54 13.83
N ALA A 369 1.03 -2.96 15.08
CA ALA A 369 -0.08 -2.96 16.04
C ALA A 369 -0.63 -1.56 16.30
N ARG A 370 0.24 -0.54 16.27
CA ARG A 370 -0.15 0.85 16.51
C ARG A 370 -1.24 1.35 15.55
N GLU A 371 -1.17 0.97 14.28
CA GLU A 371 -2.11 1.42 13.25
C GLU A 371 -3.21 0.40 12.96
N MET A 372 -2.87 -0.90 13.05
CA MET A 372 -3.74 -1.99 12.64
C MET A 372 -4.45 -2.70 13.80
N GLY A 373 -4.02 -2.46 15.04
CA GLY A 373 -4.46 -3.21 16.23
C GLY A 373 -3.52 -4.38 16.54
N ASP A 374 -3.51 -4.81 17.82
CA ASP A 374 -2.68 -5.92 18.30
C ASP A 374 -3.14 -7.28 17.79
N GLN A 375 -4.45 -7.42 17.59
CA GLN A 375 -5.11 -8.64 17.13
C GLN A 375 -5.93 -8.36 15.88
N LEU A 376 -5.59 -8.98 14.76
CA LEU A 376 -6.42 -8.94 13.55
C LEU A 376 -7.38 -10.12 13.48
N TYR A 377 -8.46 -9.92 12.75
CA TYR A 377 -9.40 -10.95 12.31
C TYR A 377 -9.68 -10.76 10.83
N ILE A 378 -9.45 -11.77 10.03
CA ILE A 378 -9.66 -11.76 8.58
C ILE A 378 -10.67 -12.84 8.23
N ALA A 379 -11.80 -12.47 7.65
CA ALA A 379 -12.88 -13.39 7.33
C ALA A 379 -13.53 -13.10 5.99
N SER A 380 -13.97 -14.14 5.27
CA SER A 380 -14.59 -14.03 3.93
C SER A 380 -16.08 -14.33 3.96
N PHE A 381 -16.86 -13.59 3.15
CA PHE A 381 -18.32 -13.63 3.13
C PHE A 381 -18.84 -13.58 1.70
N GLU A 382 -19.98 -14.25 1.46
CA GLU A 382 -20.65 -14.22 0.15
C GLU A 382 -21.46 -12.94 -0.06
N ASP A 383 -21.91 -12.28 1.02
CA ASP A 383 -22.73 -11.08 0.97
C ASP A 383 -22.27 -9.99 1.94
N GLU A 384 -22.63 -8.76 1.63
CA GLU A 384 -22.24 -7.58 2.42
C GLU A 384 -22.88 -7.57 3.81
N ALA A 385 -24.11 -8.05 3.97
CA ALA A 385 -24.82 -8.03 5.25
C ALA A 385 -24.11 -8.90 6.30
N ALA A 386 -23.64 -10.09 5.87
CA ALA A 386 -22.84 -10.99 6.70
C ALA A 386 -21.47 -10.38 7.06
N MET A 387 -20.80 -9.76 6.09
CA MET A 387 -19.54 -9.02 6.33
C MET A 387 -19.75 -7.88 7.33
N GLN A 388 -20.80 -7.08 7.20
CA GLN A 388 -21.11 -5.99 8.12
C GLN A 388 -21.50 -6.50 9.52
N ALA A 389 -22.15 -7.68 9.62
CA ALA A 389 -22.40 -8.33 10.91
C ALA A 389 -21.11 -8.72 11.62
N PHE A 390 -20.18 -9.34 10.88
CA PHE A 390 -18.85 -9.66 11.40
C PHE A 390 -18.11 -8.41 11.90
N ARG A 391 -18.05 -7.35 11.09
CA ARG A 391 -17.42 -6.09 11.48
C ARG A 391 -18.02 -5.53 12.77
N ARG A 392 -19.35 -5.50 12.88
CA ARG A 392 -20.02 -5.03 14.12
C ARG A 392 -19.62 -5.86 15.32
N ASP A 393 -19.63 -7.18 15.20
CA ASP A 393 -19.28 -8.09 16.32
C ASP A 393 -17.82 -7.99 16.68
N ALA A 394 -16.94 -7.84 15.67
CA ALA A 394 -15.51 -7.69 15.91
C ALA A 394 -15.17 -6.37 16.64
N LEU A 395 -15.87 -5.27 16.33
CA LEU A 395 -15.45 -3.92 16.74
C LEU A 395 -16.39 -3.25 17.76
N ALA A 396 -17.56 -3.85 18.08
CA ALA A 396 -18.49 -3.26 19.01
C ALA A 396 -17.87 -3.17 20.41
N ARG A 397 -17.94 -1.97 21.00
CA ARG A 397 -17.57 -1.72 22.40
C ARG A 397 -18.78 -1.85 23.33
N PRO A 398 -18.58 -2.20 24.61
CA PRO A 398 -19.64 -2.10 25.60
C PRO A 398 -20.23 -0.67 25.58
N ARG A 399 -21.52 -0.53 25.83
CA ARG A 399 -22.10 0.78 26.13
C ARG A 399 -21.58 1.22 27.50
N GLU A 400 -21.07 2.43 27.59
CA GLU A 400 -20.75 3.07 28.87
C GLU A 400 -22.00 3.19 29.73
#